data_4ad09505fa5843e4488d195a26c0f7a6
#
_entry.id   4ad09505fa5843e4488d195a26c0f7a6
#
_cell.length_a   1.000
_cell.length_b   1.000
_cell.length_c   1.000
_cell.angle_alpha   90.00
_cell.angle_beta   90.00
_cell.angle_gamma   90.00
#
_symmetry.space_group_name_H-M   'P 1'
#
loop_
_entity.id
_entity.type
_entity.pdbx_description
1 polymer ?
#
loop_
_entity_poly.entity_id
_entity_poly.type
_entity_poly.pdbx_seq_one_letter_code
_entity_poly.pdbx_strand_id
1 'polypeptide(L)'
;MGKKFKRGRPKKNAPLRDKGTPELQVKRIMLVNGGNPAMSTNPIDIMFERSMINQDEYNAGLIYQYLHSRVFSKPFPQSNTGKLSEPIRSRQTSSKVSRRDVENWIVFKDITSFIIHEVGQMTYDCMKNLIIYQEHPTYLHHNQIRIKDNHHKSMVKNALKSVTKFFDNAKKKKH
;
A
#
# COMPACT_ATOMS: atom_id res chain seq x y z
N MET A 1 17.33 -24.44 52.04
CA MET A 1 16.29 -24.28 50.97
C MET A 1 16.87 -23.37 49.88
N GLY A 2 17.32 -23.97 48.77
CA GLY A 2 17.93 -23.22 47.65
C GLY A 2 16.88 -22.68 46.69
N LYS A 3 16.88 -21.34 46.50
CA LYS A 3 16.03 -20.68 45.50
C LYS A 3 16.51 -21.03 44.08
N LYS A 4 15.73 -21.80 43.33
CA LYS A 4 15.97 -22.07 41.89
C LYS A 4 15.77 -20.77 41.11
N PHE A 5 16.84 -20.14 40.64
CA PHE A 5 16.77 -19.05 39.68
C PHE A 5 16.23 -19.58 38.35
N LYS A 6 15.01 -19.13 37.99
CA LYS A 6 14.47 -19.37 36.63
C LYS A 6 15.35 -18.61 35.62
N ARG A 7 16.19 -19.32 34.86
CA ARG A 7 16.90 -18.76 33.72
C ARG A 7 15.87 -18.25 32.73
N GLY A 8 15.69 -16.94 32.66
CA GLY A 8 14.86 -16.31 31.65
C GLY A 8 15.36 -16.70 30.25
N ARG A 9 14.44 -17.11 29.38
CA ARG A 9 14.72 -17.41 27.97
C ARG A 9 15.42 -16.18 27.37
N PRO A 10 16.62 -16.29 26.75
CA PRO A 10 17.28 -15.14 26.16
C PRO A 10 16.31 -14.49 25.16
N LYS A 11 16.12 -13.16 25.28
CA LYS A 11 15.32 -12.40 24.31
C LYS A 11 15.95 -12.66 22.96
N LYS A 12 15.22 -13.28 22.04
CA LYS A 12 15.63 -13.37 20.64
C LYS A 12 15.80 -11.92 20.18
N ASN A 13 17.04 -11.54 19.94
CA ASN A 13 17.33 -10.25 19.31
C ASN A 13 16.46 -10.19 18.05
N ALA A 14 15.62 -9.15 17.94
CA ALA A 14 14.86 -8.94 16.73
C ALA A 14 15.87 -8.96 15.57
N PRO A 15 15.58 -9.67 14.47
CA PRO A 15 16.51 -9.73 13.35
C PRO A 15 16.88 -8.29 12.99
N LEU A 16 18.18 -8.00 12.99
CA LEU A 16 18.70 -6.70 12.56
C LEU A 16 18.10 -6.45 11.18
N ARG A 17 17.32 -5.38 11.07
CA ARG A 17 16.73 -4.95 9.79
C ARG A 17 17.88 -4.86 8.80
N ASP A 18 17.81 -5.60 7.71
CA ASP A 18 18.80 -5.51 6.65
C ASP A 18 18.87 -4.07 6.15
N LYS A 19 19.96 -3.39 6.50
CA LYS A 19 20.15 -2.00 6.09
C LYS A 19 20.58 -1.87 4.64
N GLY A 20 20.85 -3.00 3.98
CA GLY A 20 21.40 -3.03 2.62
C GLY A 20 22.86 -2.65 2.55
N THR A 21 23.42 -2.66 1.35
CA THR A 21 24.82 -2.24 1.09
C THR A 21 25.01 -0.74 1.34
N PRO A 22 26.24 -0.26 1.62
CA PRO A 22 26.51 1.17 1.78
C PRO A 22 26.01 2.02 0.61
N GLU A 23 26.16 1.53 -0.62
CA GLU A 23 25.68 2.20 -1.84
C GLU A 23 24.16 2.33 -1.85
N LEU A 24 23.45 1.29 -1.43
CA LEU A 24 22.00 1.32 -1.30
C LEU A 24 21.54 2.30 -0.22
N GLN A 25 22.28 2.39 0.89
CA GLN A 25 22.00 3.35 1.96
C GLN A 25 22.17 4.79 1.47
N VAL A 26 23.26 5.10 0.75
CA VAL A 26 23.48 6.41 0.14
C VAL A 26 22.36 6.76 -0.85
N LYS A 27 21.99 5.82 -1.71
CA LYS A 27 20.88 6.01 -2.66
C LYS A 27 19.56 6.29 -1.95
N ARG A 28 19.27 5.58 -0.85
CA ARG A 28 18.07 5.82 -0.03
C ARG A 28 18.07 7.21 0.62
N ILE A 29 19.20 7.65 1.15
CA ILE A 29 19.37 8.99 1.73
C ILE A 29 19.10 10.07 0.66
N MET A 30 19.63 9.89 -0.56
CA MET A 30 19.38 10.81 -1.67
C MET A 30 17.89 10.84 -2.07
N LEU A 31 17.21 9.69 -2.06
CA LEU A 31 15.80 9.60 -2.40
C LEU A 31 14.90 10.35 -1.41
N VAL A 32 15.21 10.33 -0.13
CA VAL A 32 14.41 10.99 0.92
C VAL A 32 14.96 12.37 1.31
N ASN A 33 15.95 12.88 0.56
CA ASN A 33 16.52 14.21 0.76
C ASN A 33 16.96 14.49 2.21
N GLY A 34 17.63 13.51 2.84
CA GLY A 34 18.09 13.61 4.24
C GLY A 34 17.06 13.18 5.30
N GLY A 35 15.84 12.80 4.89
CA GLY A 35 14.81 12.23 5.77
C GLY A 35 15.12 10.78 6.17
N ASN A 36 14.09 10.03 6.59
CA ASN A 36 14.25 8.66 7.05
C ASN A 36 14.50 7.67 5.87
N PRO A 37 15.73 7.13 5.72
CA PRO A 37 16.05 6.21 4.62
C PRO A 37 15.21 4.93 4.60
N ALA A 38 14.61 4.54 5.74
CA ALA A 38 13.74 3.37 5.81
C ALA A 38 12.43 3.56 5.04
N MET A 39 12.02 4.80 4.81
CA MET A 39 10.81 5.16 4.05
C MET A 39 11.06 5.27 2.54
N SER A 40 12.24 4.96 2.06
CA SER A 40 12.56 5.05 0.62
C SER A 40 12.13 3.84 -0.22
N THR A 41 11.53 2.83 0.39
CA THR A 41 11.12 1.60 -0.30
C THR A 41 9.74 1.69 -0.93
N ASN A 42 8.88 2.58 -0.43
CA ASN A 42 7.54 2.79 -0.95
C ASN A 42 7.45 4.20 -1.56
N PRO A 43 7.00 4.35 -2.80
CA PRO A 43 6.91 5.67 -3.46
C PRO A 43 6.07 6.69 -2.68
N ILE A 44 5.01 6.25 -2.01
CA ILE A 44 4.16 7.16 -1.22
C ILE A 44 4.90 7.70 0.01
N ASP A 45 5.78 6.89 0.62
CA ASP A 45 6.61 7.32 1.75
C ASP A 45 7.58 8.42 1.32
N ILE A 46 8.19 8.26 0.13
CA ILE A 46 9.08 9.27 -0.45
C ILE A 46 8.32 10.57 -0.73
N MET A 47 7.10 10.49 -1.26
CA MET A 47 6.27 11.67 -1.50
C MET A 47 5.95 12.41 -0.20
N PHE A 48 5.65 11.68 0.87
CA PHE A 48 5.38 12.24 2.18
C PHE A 48 6.62 12.90 2.79
N GLU A 49 7.77 12.20 2.83
CA GLU A 49 9.03 12.73 3.35
C GLU A 49 9.50 14.00 2.60
N ARG A 50 9.19 14.10 1.32
CA ARG A 50 9.47 15.29 0.50
C ARG A 50 8.40 16.37 0.58
N SER A 51 7.45 16.25 1.49
CA SER A 51 6.33 17.19 1.65
C SER A 51 5.53 17.43 0.36
N MET A 52 5.48 16.43 -0.54
CA MET A 52 4.69 16.48 -1.78
C MET A 52 3.20 16.24 -1.51
N ILE A 53 2.90 15.47 -0.46
CA ILE A 53 1.56 15.15 0.02
C ILE A 53 1.47 15.45 1.51
N ASN A 54 0.27 15.70 2.02
CA ASN A 54 0.03 15.91 3.43
C ASN A 54 -0.24 14.58 4.18
N GLN A 55 -0.37 14.65 5.51
CA GLN A 55 -0.58 13.48 6.35
C GLN A 55 -1.89 12.74 6.02
N ASP A 56 -2.96 13.46 5.69
CA ASP A 56 -4.27 12.85 5.38
C ASP A 56 -4.22 12.13 4.02
N GLU A 57 -3.59 12.74 3.02
CA GLU A 57 -3.34 12.14 1.71
C GLU A 57 -2.46 10.88 1.83
N TYR A 58 -1.43 10.93 2.68
CA TYR A 58 -0.56 9.79 2.98
C TYR A 58 -1.34 8.64 3.63
N ASN A 59 -2.09 8.94 4.71
CA ASN A 59 -2.91 7.94 5.39
C ASN A 59 -3.96 7.33 4.46
N ALA A 60 -4.59 8.14 3.61
CA ALA A 60 -5.56 7.67 2.61
C ALA A 60 -4.92 6.69 1.63
N GLY A 61 -3.71 6.97 1.16
CA GLY A 61 -2.95 6.08 0.29
C GLY A 61 -2.61 4.74 0.96
N LEU A 62 -2.18 4.76 2.22
CA LEU A 62 -1.89 3.54 2.98
C LEU A 62 -3.15 2.69 3.21
N ILE A 63 -4.29 3.33 3.52
CA ILE A 63 -5.56 2.62 3.68
C ILE A 63 -5.98 1.98 2.35
N TYR A 64 -5.84 2.71 1.24
CA TYR A 64 -6.14 2.18 -0.09
C TYR A 64 -5.25 0.98 -0.45
N GLN A 65 -3.94 1.06 -0.19
CA GLN A 65 -2.99 -0.04 -0.37
C GLN A 65 -3.36 -1.27 0.48
N TYR A 66 -3.73 -1.04 1.74
CA TYR A 66 -4.17 -2.09 2.64
C TYR A 66 -5.45 -2.79 2.12
N LEU A 67 -6.47 -2.03 1.72
CA LEU A 67 -7.70 -2.59 1.17
C LEU A 67 -7.44 -3.41 -0.09
N HIS A 68 -6.61 -2.90 -1.01
CA HIS A 68 -6.20 -3.63 -2.20
C HIS A 68 -5.53 -4.96 -1.84
N SER A 69 -4.55 -4.94 -0.93
CA SER A 69 -3.87 -6.16 -0.52
C SER A 69 -4.83 -7.19 0.10
N ARG A 70 -5.81 -6.72 0.89
CA ARG A 70 -6.82 -7.61 1.49
C ARG A 70 -7.75 -8.24 0.47
N VAL A 71 -8.08 -7.50 -0.57
CA VAL A 71 -8.96 -7.97 -1.64
C VAL A 71 -8.25 -8.95 -2.57
N PHE A 72 -6.98 -8.67 -2.94
CA PHE A 72 -6.29 -9.40 -4.00
C PHE A 72 -5.22 -10.40 -3.50
N SER A 73 -4.82 -10.36 -2.23
CA SER A 73 -3.83 -11.30 -1.69
C SER A 73 -4.37 -12.70 -1.42
N LYS A 74 -5.70 -12.86 -1.35
CA LYS A 74 -6.33 -14.18 -1.24
C LYS A 74 -6.68 -14.68 -2.63
N PRO A 75 -6.34 -15.92 -3.00
CA PRO A 75 -6.83 -16.50 -4.23
C PRO A 75 -8.37 -16.53 -4.15
N PHE A 76 -9.03 -15.80 -5.06
CA PHE A 76 -10.46 -15.97 -5.24
C PHE A 76 -10.72 -17.47 -5.50
N PRO A 77 -11.76 -18.05 -4.91
CA PRO A 77 -12.18 -19.40 -5.29
C PRO A 77 -12.48 -19.36 -6.80
N GLN A 78 -11.57 -19.93 -7.59
CA GLN A 78 -11.80 -20.08 -9.01
C GLN A 78 -13.08 -20.90 -9.16
N SER A 79 -14.09 -20.34 -9.79
CA SER A 79 -15.27 -21.09 -10.14
C SER A 79 -14.82 -22.29 -10.99
N ASN A 80 -15.05 -23.50 -10.51
CA ASN A 80 -14.70 -24.75 -11.18
C ASN A 80 -15.57 -25.02 -12.42
N THR A 81 -15.80 -24.02 -13.26
CA THR A 81 -16.43 -24.17 -14.56
C THR A 81 -15.35 -24.50 -15.58
N GLY A 82 -15.02 -25.79 -15.71
CA GLY A 82 -14.35 -26.26 -16.90
C GLY A 82 -13.05 -27.08 -16.75
N LYS A 83 -12.88 -27.89 -15.73
CA LYS A 83 -11.86 -28.98 -15.77
C LYS A 83 -12.44 -30.31 -15.32
N LEU A 84 -13.06 -31.00 -16.29
CA LEU A 84 -13.14 -32.45 -16.27
C LEU A 84 -11.73 -32.95 -16.65
N SER A 85 -10.90 -33.29 -15.68
CA SER A 85 -9.91 -34.35 -15.74
C SER A 85 -8.92 -34.22 -14.58
N GLU A 86 -8.86 -35.32 -13.85
CA GLU A 86 -7.88 -35.78 -12.89
C GLU A 86 -8.06 -35.43 -11.40
N PRO A 87 -8.10 -36.46 -10.55
CA PRO A 87 -8.24 -36.32 -9.11
C PRO A 87 -6.88 -36.07 -8.45
N ILE A 88 -6.39 -34.84 -8.55
CA ILE A 88 -5.31 -34.42 -7.67
C ILE A 88 -5.92 -34.19 -6.29
N ARG A 89 -5.66 -35.10 -5.38
CA ARG A 89 -5.92 -34.98 -3.94
C ARG A 89 -5.05 -33.88 -3.33
N SER A 90 -5.19 -32.64 -3.76
CA SER A 90 -4.75 -31.49 -3.00
C SER A 90 -5.87 -31.13 -2.03
N ARG A 91 -5.59 -31.17 -0.72
CA ARG A 91 -6.44 -30.59 0.31
C ARG A 91 -6.68 -29.11 -0.03
N GLN A 92 -7.64 -28.86 -0.91
CA GLN A 92 -8.21 -27.53 -1.08
C GLN A 92 -8.97 -27.24 0.21
N THR A 93 -8.31 -26.60 1.16
CA THR A 93 -9.02 -25.86 2.18
C THR A 93 -9.82 -24.79 1.43
N SER A 94 -11.09 -25.06 1.19
CA SER A 94 -12.04 -24.05 0.74
C SER A 94 -12.01 -22.94 1.79
N SER A 95 -11.20 -21.90 1.53
CA SER A 95 -11.15 -20.73 2.41
C SER A 95 -12.52 -20.06 2.29
N LYS A 96 -13.39 -20.32 3.27
CA LYS A 96 -14.67 -19.64 3.37
C LYS A 96 -14.38 -18.15 3.33
N VAL A 97 -14.89 -17.48 2.31
CA VAL A 97 -14.77 -16.02 2.19
C VAL A 97 -15.37 -15.42 3.45
N SER A 98 -14.55 -14.72 4.23
CA SER A 98 -15.00 -14.10 5.46
C SER A 98 -15.95 -12.95 5.12
N ARG A 99 -16.99 -12.74 5.96
CA ARG A 99 -17.86 -11.55 5.87
C ARG A 99 -17.04 -10.25 5.76
N ARG A 100 -15.96 -10.18 6.52
CA ARG A 100 -15.02 -9.04 6.50
C ARG A 100 -14.31 -8.87 5.15
N ASP A 101 -14.02 -9.95 4.45
CA ASP A 101 -13.38 -9.87 3.12
C ASP A 101 -14.37 -9.32 2.07
N VAL A 102 -15.65 -9.69 2.18
CA VAL A 102 -16.71 -9.13 1.34
C VAL A 102 -16.90 -7.64 1.61
N GLU A 103 -16.93 -7.25 2.89
CA GLU A 103 -17.05 -5.83 3.29
C GLU A 103 -15.85 -5.02 2.75
N ASN A 104 -14.61 -5.52 2.88
CA ASN A 104 -13.43 -4.88 2.33
C ASN A 104 -13.50 -4.73 0.81
N TRP A 105 -14.02 -5.74 0.09
CA TRP A 105 -14.18 -5.70 -1.35
C TRP A 105 -15.18 -4.64 -1.78
N ILE A 106 -16.33 -4.56 -1.08
CA ILE A 106 -17.36 -3.53 -1.36
C ILE A 106 -16.74 -2.14 -1.15
N VAL A 107 -16.11 -1.89 -0.02
CA VAL A 107 -15.47 -0.59 0.28
C VAL A 107 -14.41 -0.26 -0.76
N PHE A 108 -13.56 -1.21 -1.15
CA PHE A 108 -12.55 -1.00 -2.18
C PHE A 108 -13.16 -0.63 -3.53
N LYS A 109 -14.23 -1.33 -3.94
CA LYS A 109 -14.95 -1.04 -5.17
C LYS A 109 -15.58 0.35 -5.15
N ASP A 110 -16.23 0.72 -4.04
CA ASP A 110 -16.88 2.02 -3.88
C ASP A 110 -15.86 3.16 -3.94
N ILE A 111 -14.71 3.04 -3.25
CA ILE A 111 -13.62 4.01 -3.32
C ILE A 111 -13.12 4.14 -4.76
N THR A 112 -12.85 3.02 -5.43
CA THR A 112 -12.35 3.01 -6.80
C THR A 112 -13.32 3.72 -7.75
N SER A 113 -14.61 3.38 -7.68
CA SER A 113 -15.66 4.01 -8.49
C SER A 113 -15.77 5.51 -8.19
N PHE A 114 -15.68 5.90 -6.93
CA PHE A 114 -15.71 7.30 -6.51
C PHE A 114 -14.54 8.10 -7.09
N ILE A 115 -13.29 7.56 -7.00
CA ILE A 115 -12.12 8.22 -7.56
C ILE A 115 -12.26 8.39 -9.07
N ILE A 116 -12.65 7.33 -9.79
CA ILE A 116 -12.81 7.38 -11.25
C ILE A 116 -13.86 8.43 -11.65
N HIS A 117 -14.95 8.51 -10.90
CA HIS A 117 -15.99 9.51 -11.14
C HIS A 117 -15.54 10.95 -10.86
N GLU A 118 -14.79 11.18 -9.78
CA GLU A 118 -14.33 12.53 -9.36
C GLU A 118 -13.20 13.08 -10.23
N VAL A 119 -12.19 12.24 -10.52
CA VAL A 119 -10.93 12.71 -11.13
C VAL A 119 -10.56 12.00 -12.44
N GLY A 120 -11.35 11.04 -12.88
CA GLY A 120 -11.18 10.31 -14.13
C GLY A 120 -10.23 9.11 -14.04
N GLN A 121 -10.36 8.22 -15.02
CA GLN A 121 -9.65 6.94 -15.10
C GLN A 121 -8.12 7.13 -15.13
N MET A 122 -7.62 8.05 -15.94
CA MET A 122 -6.18 8.29 -16.09
C MET A 122 -5.52 8.70 -14.76
N THR A 123 -6.20 9.56 -13.99
CA THR A 123 -5.73 10.01 -12.67
C THR A 123 -5.71 8.86 -11.66
N TYR A 124 -6.74 8.02 -11.70
CA TYR A 124 -6.80 6.79 -10.91
C TYR A 124 -5.65 5.84 -11.24
N ASP A 125 -5.38 5.61 -12.52
CA ASP A 125 -4.31 4.72 -12.97
C ASP A 125 -2.92 5.21 -12.54
N CYS A 126 -2.67 6.53 -12.60
CA CYS A 126 -1.43 7.12 -12.07
C CYS A 126 -1.26 6.83 -10.56
N MET A 127 -2.31 7.00 -9.78
CA MET A 127 -2.28 6.69 -8.34
C MET A 127 -2.09 5.19 -8.11
N LYS A 128 -2.81 4.33 -8.84
CA LYS A 128 -2.73 2.88 -8.72
C LYS A 128 -1.32 2.38 -9.03
N ASN A 129 -0.71 2.85 -10.11
CA ASN A 129 0.65 2.49 -10.50
C ASN A 129 1.66 2.84 -9.39
N LEU A 130 1.54 4.02 -8.81
CA LEU A 130 2.41 4.46 -7.74
C LEU A 130 2.19 3.67 -6.44
N ILE A 131 0.94 3.49 -6.00
CA ILE A 131 0.63 2.92 -4.68
C ILE A 131 0.64 1.40 -4.69
N ILE A 132 0.05 0.77 -5.71
CA ILE A 132 -0.16 -0.67 -5.75
C ILE A 132 1.02 -1.37 -6.42
N TYR A 133 1.42 -0.89 -7.60
CA TYR A 133 2.53 -1.48 -8.35
C TYR A 133 3.89 -0.93 -7.91
N GLN A 134 3.89 0.05 -6.98
CA GLN A 134 5.10 0.67 -6.41
C GLN A 134 6.05 1.19 -7.50
N GLU A 135 5.49 1.70 -8.59
CA GLU A 135 6.27 2.35 -9.63
C GLU A 135 6.89 3.64 -9.09
N HIS A 136 8.18 3.82 -9.37
CA HIS A 136 8.93 5.01 -8.97
C HIS A 136 9.03 5.98 -10.14
N PRO A 137 8.15 7.00 -10.22
CA PRO A 137 8.26 8.02 -11.25
C PRO A 137 9.59 8.77 -11.17
N THR A 138 10.04 9.30 -12.30
CA THR A 138 11.36 9.98 -12.41
C THR A 138 11.54 11.12 -11.42
N TYR A 139 10.49 11.85 -11.08
CA TYR A 139 10.55 12.95 -10.10
C TYR A 139 10.84 12.48 -8.66
N LEU A 140 10.68 11.19 -8.36
CA LEU A 140 11.09 10.62 -7.07
C LEU A 140 12.59 10.30 -7.03
N HIS A 141 13.27 10.23 -8.17
CA HIS A 141 14.70 9.95 -8.25
C HIS A 141 15.56 11.21 -8.37
N HIS A 142 15.01 12.30 -8.88
CA HIS A 142 15.73 13.54 -9.16
C HIS A 142 15.09 14.72 -8.44
N ASN A 143 15.94 15.66 -7.96
CA ASN A 143 15.46 16.91 -7.36
C ASN A 143 14.90 17.88 -8.41
N GLN A 144 15.20 17.67 -9.69
CA GLN A 144 14.69 18.52 -10.79
C GLN A 144 13.38 17.92 -11.31
N ILE A 145 12.27 18.60 -11.04
CA ILE A 145 10.96 18.21 -11.51
C ILE A 145 10.75 18.77 -12.92
N ARG A 146 10.55 17.92 -13.91
CA ARG A 146 10.17 18.32 -15.26
C ARG A 146 8.68 18.70 -15.32
N ILE A 147 8.26 19.47 -16.32
CA ILE A 147 6.85 19.87 -16.48
C ILE A 147 5.91 18.66 -16.54
N LYS A 148 6.29 17.61 -17.25
CA LYS A 148 5.51 16.33 -17.33
C LYS A 148 5.38 15.66 -15.97
N ASP A 149 6.41 15.73 -15.14
CA ASP A 149 6.43 15.17 -13.80
C ASP A 149 5.49 15.91 -12.86
N ASN A 150 5.38 17.23 -13.01
CA ASN A 150 4.42 18.06 -12.26
C ASN A 150 2.98 17.63 -12.54
N HIS A 151 2.65 17.33 -13.80
CA HIS A 151 1.31 16.87 -14.16
C HIS A 151 0.99 15.54 -13.48
N HIS A 152 1.87 14.53 -13.61
CA HIS A 152 1.70 13.23 -12.97
C HIS A 152 1.59 13.35 -11.44
N LYS A 153 2.46 14.14 -10.82
CA LYS A 153 2.41 14.44 -9.38
C LYS A 153 1.07 15.04 -8.96
N SER A 154 0.56 16.00 -9.74
CA SER A 154 -0.74 16.66 -9.50
C SER A 154 -1.89 15.64 -9.61
N MET A 155 -1.86 14.76 -10.60
CA MET A 155 -2.86 13.69 -10.77
C MET A 155 -2.88 12.76 -9.56
N VAL A 156 -1.72 12.24 -9.13
CA VAL A 156 -1.63 11.38 -7.95
C VAL A 156 -2.17 12.09 -6.71
N LYS A 157 -1.79 13.35 -6.50
CA LYS A 157 -2.28 14.14 -5.36
C LYS A 157 -3.79 14.34 -5.40
N ASN A 158 -4.36 14.62 -6.57
CA ASN A 158 -5.81 14.78 -6.73
C ASN A 158 -6.55 13.47 -6.44
N ALA A 159 -6.04 12.33 -6.91
CA ALA A 159 -6.62 11.04 -6.58
C ALA A 159 -6.59 10.75 -5.06
N LEU A 160 -5.46 11.03 -4.38
CA LEU A 160 -5.35 10.87 -2.93
C LEU A 160 -6.32 11.77 -2.16
N LYS A 161 -6.51 13.02 -2.61
CA LYS A 161 -7.53 13.91 -2.05
C LYS A 161 -8.95 13.35 -2.20
N SER A 162 -9.25 12.72 -3.34
CA SER A 162 -10.55 12.07 -3.54
C SER A 162 -10.73 10.88 -2.59
N VAL A 163 -9.69 10.09 -2.33
CA VAL A 163 -9.73 9.03 -1.30
C VAL A 163 -10.01 9.61 0.08
N THR A 164 -9.32 10.67 0.47
CA THR A 164 -9.57 11.36 1.77
C THR A 164 -11.01 11.84 1.85
N LYS A 165 -11.51 12.52 0.81
CA LYS A 165 -12.90 13.01 0.71
C LYS A 165 -13.92 11.89 0.86
N PHE A 166 -13.67 10.72 0.26
CA PHE A 166 -14.53 9.55 0.41
C PHE A 166 -14.68 9.13 1.87
N PHE A 167 -13.57 9.02 2.61
CA PHE A 167 -13.60 8.64 4.02
C PHE A 167 -14.25 9.69 4.90
N ASP A 168 -14.05 10.97 4.63
CA ASP A 168 -14.67 12.05 5.39
C ASP A 168 -16.20 12.09 5.18
N ASN A 169 -16.66 11.85 3.96
CA ASN A 169 -18.07 11.71 3.66
C ASN A 169 -18.70 10.49 4.35
N ALA A 170 -17.95 9.38 4.43
CA ALA A 170 -18.39 8.18 5.15
C ALA A 170 -18.50 8.40 6.66
N LYS A 171 -17.64 9.22 7.26
CA LYS A 171 -17.73 9.61 8.68
C LYS A 171 -18.95 10.48 8.94
N LYS A 172 -19.22 11.48 8.09
CA LYS A 172 -20.38 12.40 8.24
C LYS A 172 -21.74 11.70 8.15
N LYS A 173 -21.84 10.58 7.41
CA LYS A 173 -23.08 9.79 7.30
C LYS A 173 -23.39 8.94 8.53
N LYS A 174 -22.45 8.79 9.45
CA LYS A 174 -22.61 7.99 10.68
C LYS A 174 -23.03 8.82 11.90
N HIS A 175 -23.04 10.14 11.76
CA HIS A 175 -23.54 11.11 12.75
C HIS A 175 -24.84 11.75 12.26
#